data_e8e4827f1ebed7743f1eab230ecd7405
#
_entry.id   e8e4827f1ebed7743f1eab230ecd7405
#
_cell.length_a   1.000
_cell.length_b   1.000
_cell.length_c   1.000
_cell.angle_alpha   90.00
_cell.angle_beta   90.00
_cell.angle_gamma   90.00
#
_symmetry.space_group_name_H-M   'P 1'
#
loop_
_entity.id
_entity.type
_entity.pdbx_description
1 polymer ?
#
loop_
_entity_poly.entity_id
_entity_poly.type
_entity_poly.pdbx_seq_one_letter_code
_entity_poly.pdbx_strand_id
1 'polypeptide(L)' 'MDDKIILFPSEKEFKIEFLIDEEVSMRGSDKNIHWTIDHNFGTAIVRARTREQAKQYVCDCIDVLEWIE' A
#
# COMPACT_ATOMS: atom_id res chain seq x y z
N MET A 1 15.10 -17.59 -23.65
CA MET A 1 14.64 -17.27 -23.35
C MET A 1 13.92 -16.87 -23.11
N ASP A 2 13.81 -16.93 -22.68
CA ASP A 2 13.23 -16.50 -22.25
C ASP A 2 12.51 -16.23 -21.82
N ASP A 3 12.56 -16.23 -21.59
CA ASP A 3 11.97 -15.92 -21.14
C ASP A 3 11.28 -15.74 -20.62
N LYS A 4 11.71 -15.63 -20.41
CA LYS A 4 11.14 -15.27 -19.68
C LYS A 4 10.04 -15.38 -19.56
N ILE A 5 10.40 -15.62 -19.97
CA ILE A 5 9.22 -15.49 -19.70
C ILE A 5 8.62 -15.28 -18.43
N ILE A 6 8.24 -14.36 -18.18
CA ILE A 6 7.57 -14.16 -16.94
C ILE A 6 6.19 -14.67 -17.05
N LEU A 7 5.91 -15.66 -16.31
CA LEU A 7 4.62 -16.29 -16.39
C LEU A 7 3.67 -15.79 -15.36
N PHE A 8 4.16 -15.08 -14.35
CA PHE A 8 3.28 -14.55 -13.31
C PHE A 8 3.00 -13.12 -13.60
N PRO A 9 1.87 -12.61 -13.15
CA PRO A 9 1.65 -11.17 -13.17
C PRO A 9 2.77 -10.52 -12.39
N SER A 10 3.40 -9.56 -12.98
CA SER A 10 4.42 -8.81 -12.29
C SER A 10 3.78 -7.95 -11.23
N GLU A 11 4.49 -7.77 -10.14
CA GLU A 11 4.05 -6.80 -9.15
C GLU A 11 4.18 -5.41 -9.72
N LYS A 12 3.25 -4.56 -9.37
CA LYS A 12 3.22 -3.17 -9.79
C LYS A 12 3.26 -2.28 -8.58
N GLU A 13 3.62 -1.04 -8.79
CA GLU A 13 3.54 -0.06 -7.73
C GLU A 13 2.19 0.64 -7.81
N PHE A 14 1.49 0.66 -6.69
CA PHE A 14 0.22 1.35 -6.57
C PHE A 14 0.37 2.49 -5.59
N LYS A 15 -0.10 3.65 -5.99
CA LYS A 15 -0.17 4.79 -5.09
C LYS A 15 -1.53 4.77 -4.44
N ILE A 16 -1.56 4.52 -3.15
CA ILE A 16 -2.80 4.43 -2.38
C ILE A 16 -2.86 5.63 -1.46
N GLU A 17 -3.93 6.41 -1.56
CA GLU A 17 -4.14 7.57 -0.71
C GLU A 17 -5.32 7.31 0.21
N PHE A 18 -5.22 7.76 1.44
CA PHE A 18 -6.23 7.43 2.44
C PHE A 18 -6.19 8.42 3.59
N LEU A 19 -7.29 8.43 4.34
CA LEU A 19 -7.39 9.22 5.55
C LEU A 19 -7.25 8.33 6.75
N ILE A 20 -6.59 8.84 7.78
CA ILE A 20 -6.38 8.13 9.02
C ILE A 20 -6.68 9.08 10.17
N ASP A 21 -6.89 8.50 11.37
CA ASP A 21 -7.02 9.29 12.57
C ASP A 21 -5.63 9.83 12.92
N GLU A 22 -5.58 11.07 13.39
CA GLU A 22 -4.30 11.69 13.74
C GLU A 22 -3.58 10.94 14.86
N GLU A 23 -4.33 10.21 15.67
CA GLU A 23 -3.75 9.49 16.80
C GLU A 23 -3.43 8.04 16.45
N VAL A 24 -3.67 7.64 15.22
CA VAL A 24 -3.42 6.25 14.85
C VAL A 24 -1.94 5.97 14.88
N SER A 25 -1.61 4.75 15.27
CA SER A 25 -0.24 4.26 15.23
C SER A 25 -0.16 3.12 14.24
N MET A 26 0.97 3.03 13.56
CA MET A 26 1.19 1.91 12.67
C MET A 26 1.44 0.66 13.50
N ARG A 27 0.81 -0.44 13.11
CA ARG A 27 1.01 -1.72 13.77
C ARG A 27 2.32 -2.37 13.33
N GLY A 28 2.85 -1.95 12.21
CA GLY A 28 4.08 -2.48 11.70
C GLY A 28 4.45 -1.76 10.42
N SER A 29 5.49 -2.21 9.78
CA SER A 29 5.88 -1.66 8.51
C SER A 29 6.29 -2.81 7.60
N ASP A 30 6.11 -2.61 6.31
CA ASP A 30 6.44 -3.59 5.30
C ASP A 30 7.44 -2.92 4.38
N LYS A 31 8.57 -3.58 4.12
CA LYS A 31 9.61 -3.00 3.27
C LYS A 31 9.13 -2.81 1.83
N ASN A 32 8.01 -3.43 1.47
CA ASN A 32 7.44 -3.26 0.14
C ASN A 32 6.53 -2.04 0.06
N ILE A 33 6.39 -1.29 1.16
CA ILE A 33 5.54 -0.12 1.20
C ILE A 33 6.38 1.09 1.57
N HIS A 34 6.25 2.12 0.78
CA HIS A 34 6.88 3.41 1.09
C HIS A 34 5.77 4.33 1.59
N TRP A 35 5.89 4.76 2.82
CA TRP A 35 4.87 5.55 3.51
C TRP A 35 5.19 7.02 3.51
N THR A 36 4.16 7.84 3.35
CA THR A 36 4.23 9.28 3.59
C THR A 36 2.99 9.64 4.37
N ILE A 37 3.17 10.07 5.59
CA ILE A 37 2.06 10.42 6.48
C ILE A 37 2.16 11.89 6.83
N ASP A 38 1.08 12.62 6.65
CA ASP A 38 1.01 14.04 6.96
C ASP A 38 -0.30 14.27 7.69
N HIS A 39 -0.23 14.47 9.01
CA HIS A 39 -1.40 14.63 9.85
C HIS A 39 -2.34 13.45 9.71
N ASN A 40 -3.53 13.67 9.14
CA ASN A 40 -4.50 12.61 8.96
C ASN A 40 -4.56 12.10 7.52
N PHE A 41 -3.60 12.48 6.69
CA PHE A 41 -3.55 12.07 5.31
C PHE A 41 -2.36 11.15 5.08
N GLY A 42 -2.61 9.98 4.51
CA GLY A 42 -1.55 9.02 4.25
C GLY A 42 -1.46 8.68 2.78
N THR A 43 -0.23 8.47 2.33
CA THR A 43 0.03 7.98 0.99
C THR A 43 0.98 6.79 1.13
N ALA A 44 0.64 5.70 0.46
CA ALA A 44 1.48 4.52 0.44
C ALA A 44 1.76 4.13 -0.99
N ILE A 45 3.03 3.95 -1.30
CA ILE A 45 3.43 3.37 -2.57
C ILE A 45 3.68 1.89 -2.28
N VAL A 46 2.81 1.04 -2.81
CA VAL A 46 2.77 -0.36 -2.45
C VAL A 46 3.05 -1.21 -3.66
N ARG A 47 3.96 -2.15 -3.51
CA ARG A 47 4.23 -3.11 -4.56
C ARG A 47 3.32 -4.31 -4.36
N ALA A 48 2.43 -4.55 -5.32
CA ALA A 48 1.44 -5.62 -5.23
C ALA A 48 0.98 -6.00 -6.62
N ARG A 49 0.22 -7.07 -6.71
CA ARG A 49 -0.30 -7.53 -7.99
C ARG A 49 -1.55 -6.79 -8.39
N THR A 50 -2.38 -6.45 -7.42
CA THR A 50 -3.63 -5.75 -7.67
C THR A 50 -3.78 -4.62 -6.68
N ARG A 51 -4.67 -3.69 -7.01
CA ARG A 51 -4.94 -2.56 -6.13
C ARG A 51 -5.58 -3.02 -4.83
N GLU A 52 -6.46 -4.01 -4.89
CA GLU A 52 -7.08 -4.56 -3.69
C GLU A 52 -6.05 -5.18 -2.77
N GLN A 53 -5.08 -5.88 -3.34
CA GLN A 53 -4.01 -6.46 -2.56
C GLN A 53 -3.17 -5.36 -1.91
N ALA A 54 -2.92 -4.28 -2.65
CA ALA A 54 -2.16 -3.15 -2.11
C ALA A 54 -2.89 -2.54 -0.92
N LYS A 55 -4.21 -2.36 -1.03
CA LYS A 55 -5.01 -1.82 0.07
C LYS A 55 -4.97 -2.76 1.27
N GLN A 56 -5.01 -4.05 1.04
CA GLN A 56 -4.95 -5.02 2.13
C GLN A 56 -3.63 -4.89 2.89
N TYR A 57 -2.53 -4.72 2.18
CA TYR A 57 -1.23 -4.53 2.83
C TYR A 57 -1.23 -3.27 3.69
N VAL A 58 -1.85 -2.20 3.20
CA VAL A 58 -1.96 -0.97 3.97
C VAL A 58 -2.75 -1.21 5.24
N CYS A 59 -3.90 -1.89 5.12
CA CYS A 59 -4.75 -2.16 6.27
C CYS A 59 -4.06 -3.05 7.30
N ASP A 60 -3.17 -3.92 6.86
CA ASP A 60 -2.45 -4.77 7.79
C ASP A 60 -1.48 -3.97 8.66
N CYS A 61 -1.10 -2.79 8.21
CA CYS A 61 -0.11 -1.98 8.91
C CYS A 61 -0.70 -0.80 9.64
N ILE A 62 -1.85 -0.29 9.19
CA ILE A 62 -2.42 0.92 9.77
C ILE A 62 -3.93 0.91 9.56
N ASP A 63 -4.65 1.47 10.50
CA ASP A 63 -6.10 1.57 10.39
C ASP A 63 -6.48 2.73 9.49
N VAL A 64 -7.23 2.43 8.44
CA VAL A 64 -7.64 3.41 7.45
C VAL A 64 -9.09 3.79 7.72
N LEU A 65 -9.35 5.09 7.78
CA LEU A 65 -10.71 5.59 7.95
C LEU A 65 -11.44 5.65 6.61
N GLU A 66 -10.74 6.09 5.59
CA GLU A 66 -11.38 6.26 4.29
C GLU A 66 -10.32 6.22 3.21
N TRP A 67 -10.63 5.55 2.11
CA TRP A 67 -9.77 5.53 0.93
C TRP A 67 -10.09 6.72 0.06
N ILE A 68 -9.05 7.36 -0.47
CA ILE A 68 -9.21 8.45 -1.41
C ILE A 68 -8.91 7.89 -2.78
N GLU A 69 -9.92 7.79 -3.61
CA GLU A 69 -9.73 7.22 -4.95
C GLU A 69 -10.31 8.08 -6.03
#